data_4312c7456d99d03e384c878600c8cadb
#
_entry.id   4312c7456d99d03e384c878600c8cadb
#
_cell.length_a   1.000
_cell.length_b   1.000
_cell.length_c   1.000
_cell.angle_alpha   90.00
_cell.angle_beta   90.00
_cell.angle_gamma   90.00
#
_symmetry.space_group_name_H-M   'P 1'
#
loop_
_entity.id
_entity.type
_entity.pdbx_description
1 polymer ?
#
loop_
_entity_poly.entity_id
_entity_poly.type
_entity_poly.pdbx_seq_one_letter_code
_entity_poly.pdbx_strand_id
1 'polypeptide(L)'
;MCIRDRPVESCKEPITVHWNKSDTSTYCVIACSRVNVGVDIEYMRKRDFQKISTRYFDPIEITDDMEIFYDIWCQKEAYTKWKKEKLAENIRVVVDRPMIPLENLPDNVVGYLCT
;
A
#
# COMPACT_ATOMS: atom_id res chain seq x y z
N MET A 1 -11.46 -16.41 -10.94
CA MET A 1 -10.56 -15.80 -11.94
C MET A 1 -10.36 -16.76 -13.11
N CYS A 2 -10.49 -16.26 -14.31
CA CYS A 2 -10.17 -17.05 -15.48
C CYS A 2 -8.66 -17.23 -15.60
N ILE A 3 -8.22 -18.48 -15.69
CA ILE A 3 -6.80 -18.79 -15.83
C ILE A 3 -6.44 -18.61 -17.30
N ARG A 4 -5.30 -17.98 -17.57
CA ARG A 4 -4.88 -17.61 -18.92
C ARG A 4 -4.80 -18.79 -19.88
N ASP A 5 -4.37 -19.94 -19.42
CA ASP A 5 -4.19 -21.15 -20.22
C ASP A 5 -5.47 -22.00 -20.39
N ARG A 6 -6.58 -21.54 -19.82
CA ARG A 6 -7.85 -22.21 -19.93
C ARG A 6 -8.67 -21.63 -21.06
N PRO A 7 -9.52 -22.48 -21.72
CA PRO A 7 -10.46 -21.97 -22.71
C PRO A 7 -11.39 -20.91 -22.15
N VAL A 8 -11.70 -19.90 -22.94
CA VAL A 8 -12.57 -18.79 -22.52
C VAL A 8 -13.96 -19.27 -22.14
N GLU A 9 -14.46 -20.32 -22.81
CA GLU A 9 -15.77 -20.90 -22.52
C GLU A 9 -15.90 -21.48 -21.12
N SER A 10 -14.80 -21.73 -20.41
CA SER A 10 -14.85 -22.13 -19.01
C SER A 10 -15.22 -20.99 -18.06
N CYS A 11 -15.22 -19.77 -18.57
CA CYS A 11 -15.54 -18.56 -17.83
C CYS A 11 -16.80 -17.94 -18.44
N LYS A 12 -17.97 -18.36 -17.97
CA LYS A 12 -19.26 -18.01 -18.57
C LYS A 12 -19.65 -16.56 -18.42
N GLU A 13 -19.17 -15.90 -17.38
CA GLU A 13 -19.49 -14.51 -17.09
C GLU A 13 -18.21 -13.70 -16.95
N PRO A 14 -18.21 -12.47 -17.45
CA PRO A 14 -17.05 -11.60 -17.27
C PRO A 14 -16.85 -11.29 -15.79
N ILE A 15 -15.59 -11.33 -15.36
CA ILE A 15 -15.19 -11.00 -14.00
C ILE A 15 -14.35 -9.74 -14.07
N THR A 16 -14.73 -8.72 -13.30
CA THR A 16 -13.90 -7.53 -13.14
C THR A 16 -12.81 -7.84 -12.12
N VAL A 17 -11.58 -7.66 -12.54
CA VAL A 17 -10.42 -7.82 -11.66
C VAL A 17 -9.81 -6.44 -11.45
N HIS A 18 -9.69 -6.06 -10.19
CA HIS A 18 -8.95 -4.87 -9.78
C HIS A 18 -7.51 -5.25 -9.52
N TRP A 19 -6.61 -4.39 -9.91
CA TRP A 19 -5.21 -4.62 -9.61
C TRP A 19 -4.51 -3.31 -9.27
N ASN A 20 -3.43 -3.44 -8.53
CA ASN A 20 -2.58 -2.32 -8.16
C ASN A 20 -1.16 -2.84 -7.97
N LYS A 21 -0.18 -1.99 -8.19
CA LYS A 21 1.20 -2.38 -7.97
C LYS A 21 1.96 -1.33 -7.17
N SER A 22 3.01 -1.78 -6.54
CA SER A 22 4.00 -0.92 -5.90
C SER A 22 5.38 -1.49 -6.15
N ASP A 23 6.34 -0.62 -6.34
CA ASP A 23 7.73 -1.05 -6.53
C ASP A 23 8.71 -0.18 -5.74
N THR A 24 9.79 -0.80 -5.35
CA THR A 24 11.00 -0.14 -4.88
C THR A 24 12.03 -0.27 -6.00
N SER A 25 13.24 0.22 -5.78
CA SER A 25 14.31 0.07 -6.78
C SER A 25 14.63 -1.38 -7.12
N THR A 26 14.30 -2.34 -6.23
CA THR A 26 14.70 -3.74 -6.36
C THR A 26 13.50 -4.70 -6.41
N TYR A 27 12.37 -4.34 -5.81
CA TYR A 27 11.24 -5.24 -5.64
C TYR A 27 9.96 -4.64 -6.21
N CYS A 28 9.08 -5.51 -6.68
CA CYS A 28 7.77 -5.14 -7.18
C CYS A 28 6.72 -6.09 -6.59
N VAL A 29 5.60 -5.54 -6.19
CA VAL A 29 4.44 -6.30 -5.70
C VAL A 29 3.24 -5.92 -6.56
N ILE A 30 2.47 -6.92 -6.95
CA ILE A 30 1.22 -6.74 -7.67
C ILE A 30 0.11 -7.39 -6.85
N ALA A 31 -0.93 -6.62 -6.56
CA ALA A 31 -2.13 -7.12 -5.91
C ALA A 31 -3.28 -7.20 -6.92
N CYS A 32 -3.98 -8.32 -6.93
CA CYS A 32 -5.15 -8.53 -7.78
C CYS A 32 -6.31 -9.02 -6.92
N SER A 33 -7.51 -8.52 -7.18
CA SER A 33 -8.69 -8.91 -6.41
C SER A 33 -9.96 -8.61 -7.18
N ARG A 34 -11.06 -9.22 -6.75
CA ARG A 34 -12.39 -8.87 -7.24
C ARG A 34 -12.92 -7.57 -6.67
N VAL A 35 -12.33 -7.10 -5.58
CA VAL A 35 -12.65 -5.80 -4.98
C VAL A 35 -11.52 -4.82 -5.26
N ASN A 36 -11.81 -3.53 -5.12
CA ASN A 36 -10.80 -2.50 -5.29
C ASN A 36 -9.66 -2.71 -4.29
N VAL A 37 -8.44 -2.52 -4.74
CA VAL A 37 -7.22 -2.73 -3.94
C VAL A 37 -6.25 -1.58 -4.11
N GLY A 38 -5.51 -1.31 -3.03
CA GLY A 38 -4.33 -0.46 -3.06
C GLY A 38 -3.20 -1.16 -2.33
N VAL A 39 -2.02 -1.17 -2.89
CA VAL A 39 -0.86 -1.82 -2.28
C VAL A 39 0.33 -0.88 -2.30
N ASP A 40 1.09 -0.91 -1.22
CA ASP A 40 2.33 -0.16 -1.16
C ASP A 40 3.42 -0.97 -0.45
N ILE A 41 4.63 -0.87 -0.94
CA ILE A 41 5.84 -1.37 -0.29
C ILE A 41 6.86 -0.25 -0.21
N GLU A 42 7.60 -0.22 0.88
CA GLU A 42 8.63 0.78 1.12
C GLU A 42 9.91 0.11 1.61
N TYR A 43 11.04 0.55 1.06
CA TYR A 43 12.34 0.18 1.60
C TYR A 43 12.72 1.18 2.69
N MET A 44 12.86 0.69 3.93
CA MET A 44 13.12 1.57 5.07
C MET A 44 14.56 2.06 5.05
N ARG A 45 14.71 3.37 5.07
CA ARG A 45 16.01 4.06 5.12
C ARG A 45 15.99 5.06 6.25
N LYS A 46 17.16 5.28 6.84
CA LYS A 46 17.31 6.27 7.90
C LYS A 46 17.09 7.68 7.37
N ARG A 47 16.24 8.43 8.06
CA ARG A 47 15.92 9.82 7.74
C ARG A 47 15.62 10.59 9.03
N ASP A 48 15.40 11.89 8.91
CA ASP A 48 14.89 12.71 10.02
C ASP A 48 13.38 12.56 10.10
N PHE A 49 12.93 11.48 10.73
CA PHE A 49 11.51 11.15 10.81
C PHE A 49 10.73 12.15 11.63
N GLN A 50 11.32 12.68 12.71
CA GLN A 50 10.69 13.71 13.53
C GLN A 50 10.31 14.92 12.69
N LYS A 51 11.23 15.38 11.87
CA LYS A 51 11.02 16.54 11.00
C LYS A 51 9.95 16.27 9.95
N ILE A 52 10.04 15.11 9.28
CA ILE A 52 9.12 14.75 8.20
C ILE A 52 7.72 14.58 8.74
N SER A 53 7.56 13.82 9.83
CA SER A 53 6.24 13.56 10.42
C SER A 53 5.61 14.83 11.00
N THR A 54 6.40 15.70 11.60
CA THR A 54 5.92 16.99 12.09
C THR A 54 5.37 17.86 10.96
N ARG A 55 6.03 17.82 9.81
CA ARG A 55 5.65 18.65 8.67
C ARG A 55 4.42 18.12 7.92
N TYR A 56 4.31 16.81 7.76
CA TYR A 56 3.36 16.22 6.81
C TYR A 56 2.24 15.41 7.44
N PHE A 57 2.43 14.80 8.62
CA PHE A 57 1.45 13.93 9.24
C PHE A 57 0.51 14.69 10.17
N ASP A 58 -0.54 14.01 10.62
CA ASP A 58 -1.35 14.51 11.73
C ASP A 58 -0.50 14.58 12.99
N PRO A 59 -0.74 15.57 13.89
CA PRO A 59 0.05 15.70 15.13
C PRO A 59 0.12 14.42 15.96
N ILE A 60 -0.90 13.58 15.97
CA ILE A 60 -0.88 12.33 16.74
C ILE A 60 0.04 11.26 16.13
N GLU A 61 0.51 11.48 14.91
CA GLU A 61 1.37 10.55 14.18
C GLU A 61 2.83 10.98 14.16
N ILE A 62 3.19 12.03 14.87
CA ILE A 62 4.57 12.50 14.93
C ILE A 62 5.44 11.47 15.64
N THR A 63 6.55 11.10 15.00
CA THR A 63 7.45 10.08 15.54
C THR A 63 8.86 10.27 15.03
N ASP A 64 9.83 9.83 15.81
CA ASP A 64 11.23 9.73 15.40
C ASP A 64 11.64 8.29 15.11
N ASP A 65 10.74 7.34 15.30
CA ASP A 65 10.98 5.91 15.11
C ASP A 65 10.79 5.53 13.64
N MET A 66 11.78 4.87 13.07
CA MET A 66 11.78 4.49 11.67
C MET A 66 10.65 3.51 11.32
N GLU A 67 10.45 2.48 12.13
CA GLU A 67 9.43 1.46 11.85
C GLU A 67 8.03 2.05 11.96
N ILE A 68 7.78 2.84 12.98
CA ILE A 68 6.48 3.51 13.15
C ILE A 68 6.23 4.47 12.00
N PHE A 69 7.23 5.24 11.61
CA PHE A 69 7.10 6.18 10.49
C PHE A 69 6.71 5.46 9.20
N TYR A 70 7.44 4.39 8.83
CA TYR A 70 7.15 3.68 7.59
C TYR A 70 5.85 2.89 7.64
N ASP A 71 5.44 2.39 8.80
CA ASP A 71 4.12 1.79 8.94
C ASP A 71 3.02 2.81 8.61
N ILE A 72 3.13 4.00 9.15
CA ILE A 72 2.16 5.07 8.88
C ILE A 72 2.22 5.51 7.43
N TRP A 73 3.39 5.78 6.91
CA TRP A 73 3.60 6.23 5.54
C TRP A 73 3.06 5.21 4.54
N CYS A 74 3.43 3.95 4.69
CA CYS A 74 3.04 2.88 3.79
C CYS A 74 1.53 2.67 3.78
N GLN A 75 0.88 2.76 4.95
CA GLN A 75 -0.56 2.66 5.04
C GLN A 75 -1.26 3.82 4.36
N LYS A 76 -0.74 5.05 4.49
CA LYS A 76 -1.29 6.22 3.78
C LYS A 76 -1.17 6.07 2.27
N GLU A 77 -0.06 5.55 1.79
CA GLU A 77 0.16 5.31 0.36
C GLU A 77 -0.81 4.24 -0.16
N ALA A 78 -0.95 3.12 0.52
CA ALA A 78 -1.87 2.06 0.13
C ALA A 78 -3.32 2.54 0.13
N TYR A 79 -3.71 3.28 1.16
CA TYR A 79 -5.03 3.89 1.27
C TYR A 79 -5.32 4.87 0.12
N THR A 80 -4.35 5.71 -0.19
CA THR A 80 -4.44 6.69 -1.27
C THR A 80 -4.62 6.01 -2.62
N LYS A 81 -3.88 4.95 -2.88
CA LYS A 81 -4.03 4.14 -4.09
C LYS A 81 -5.39 3.46 -4.16
N TRP A 82 -5.87 2.94 -3.04
CA TRP A 82 -7.20 2.34 -2.95
C TRP A 82 -8.30 3.35 -3.27
N LYS A 83 -8.16 4.58 -2.78
CA LYS A 83 -9.09 5.67 -3.08
C LYS A 83 -8.94 6.23 -4.50
N LYS A 84 -7.85 5.91 -5.19
CA LYS A 84 -7.49 6.46 -6.51
C LYS A 84 -7.34 7.98 -6.46
N GLU A 85 -6.73 8.45 -5.38
CA GLU A 85 -6.47 9.87 -5.13
C GLU A 85 -4.97 10.15 -5.13
N LYS A 86 -4.60 11.38 -4.88
CA LYS A 86 -3.20 11.78 -4.72
C LYS A 86 -2.81 11.76 -3.25
N LEU A 87 -1.56 11.45 -2.96
CA LEU A 87 -1.07 11.38 -1.58
C LEU A 87 -1.29 12.70 -0.83
N ALA A 88 -1.14 13.83 -1.51
CA ALA A 88 -1.33 15.14 -0.88
C ALA A 88 -2.71 15.31 -0.25
N GLU A 89 -3.72 14.59 -0.76
CA GLU A 89 -5.08 14.64 -0.22
C GLU A 89 -5.23 13.82 1.06
N ASN A 90 -4.34 12.88 1.30
CA ASN A 90 -4.47 11.91 2.40
C ASN A 90 -3.30 11.91 3.38
N ILE A 91 -2.25 12.65 3.12
CA ILE A 91 -1.03 12.58 3.95
C ILE A 91 -1.27 12.99 5.40
N ARG A 92 -2.22 13.90 5.65
CA ARG A 92 -2.60 14.32 7.00
C ARG A 92 -3.77 13.53 7.58
N VAL A 93 -4.35 12.63 6.80
CA VAL A 93 -5.46 11.80 7.26
C VAL A 93 -4.90 10.67 8.12
N VAL A 94 -5.47 10.50 9.32
CA VAL A 94 -5.22 9.31 10.12
C VAL A 94 -6.05 8.19 9.53
N VAL A 95 -5.38 7.19 8.96
CA VAL A 95 -6.05 6.08 8.30
C VAL A 95 -6.66 5.17 9.36
N ASP A 96 -7.98 5.07 9.36
CA ASP A 96 -8.72 4.21 10.29
C ASP A 96 -9.25 2.93 9.63
N ARG A 97 -9.02 2.79 8.32
CA ARG A 97 -9.41 1.59 7.59
C ARG A 97 -8.45 0.44 7.90
N PRO A 98 -8.97 -0.77 8.18
CA PRO A 98 -8.10 -1.91 8.42
C PRO A 98 -7.17 -2.19 7.23
N MET A 99 -5.90 -2.39 7.53
CA MET A 99 -4.87 -2.70 6.55
C MET A 99 -4.38 -4.13 6.75
N ILE A 100 -4.00 -4.77 5.65
CA ILE A 100 -3.43 -6.11 5.69
C ILE A 100 -1.92 -5.97 5.52
N PRO A 101 -1.12 -6.27 6.57
CA PRO A 101 0.33 -6.25 6.41
C PRO A 101 0.78 -7.36 5.49
N LEU A 102 1.70 -7.05 4.59
CA LEU A 102 2.29 -8.04 3.71
C LEU A 102 3.34 -8.85 4.46
N GLU A 103 3.34 -10.16 4.23
CA GLU A 103 4.25 -11.10 4.90
C GLU A 103 5.35 -11.55 3.93
N ASN A 104 6.41 -12.13 4.48
CA ASN A 104 7.52 -12.70 3.72
C ASN A 104 8.22 -11.71 2.80
N LEU A 105 8.24 -10.45 3.21
CA LEU A 105 8.98 -9.42 2.49
C LEU A 105 10.47 -9.50 2.83
N PRO A 106 11.33 -9.01 1.95
CA PRO A 106 12.76 -8.91 2.25
C PRO A 106 13.04 -8.05 3.47
N ASP A 107 14.23 -8.19 4.04
CA ASP A 107 14.67 -7.35 5.15
C ASP A 107 14.57 -5.87 4.77
N ASN A 108 14.19 -5.05 5.72
CA ASN A 108 14.01 -3.61 5.56
C ASN A 108 12.93 -3.19 4.55
N VAL A 109 12.06 -4.10 4.17
CA VAL A 109 10.89 -3.78 3.33
C VAL A 109 9.63 -3.99 4.14
N VAL A 110 8.78 -2.97 4.16
CA VAL A 110 7.44 -3.01 4.77
C VAL A 110 6.41 -2.84 3.66
N GLY A 111 5.26 -3.47 3.83
CA GLY A 111 4.19 -3.35 2.85
C GLY A 111 2.81 -3.55 3.46
N TYR A 112 1.83 -2.92 2.84
CA TYR A 112 0.43 -3.00 3.26
C TYR A 112 -0.49 -3.09 2.05
N LEU A 113 -1.59 -3.79 2.27
CA LEU A 113 -2.69 -3.92 1.31
C LEU A 113 -3.95 -3.28 1.91
N CYS A 114 -4.58 -2.41 1.13
CA CYS A 114 -5.88 -1.82 1.43
C CYS A 114 -6.93 -2.41 0.50
N THR A 115 -8.02 -2.90 1.06
CA THR A 115 -9.15 -3.45 0.30
C THR A 115 -10.46 -2.78 0.65
#